data_b91ae1b732d578d5f2972dd13a4fe71b
#
_entry.id   b91ae1b732d578d5f2972dd13a4fe71b
#
_cell.length_a   1.000
_cell.length_b   1.000
_cell.length_c   1.000
_cell.angle_alpha   90.00
_cell.angle_beta   90.00
_cell.angle_gamma   90.00
#
_symmetry.space_group_name_H-M   'P 1'
#
loop_
_entity.id
_entity.type
_entity.pdbx_description
1 polymer ?
#
loop_
_entity_poly.entity_id
_entity_poly.type
_entity_poly.pdbx_seq_one_letter_code
_entity_poly.pdbx_strand_id
1 'polypeptide(L)'
;MYLVIGIVFAFILLPFLLFLSGIFLIYNAIILEDQSRTTYESLLFSKKLGEKLVASSQFLFVTNDYHVFRTSTYAPKLGMKGDGLGCRTAGYYIPSAFIREFVALCVKLKWLFMFFYALLFLALLLSYKGILW
;
A
#
# COMPACT_ATOMS: atom_id res chain seq x y z
N MET A 1 -0.93 -21.06 53.01
CA MET A 1 -1.72 -21.44 51.83
C MET A 1 -2.27 -20.21 51.08
N TYR A 2 -3.02 -19.34 51.71
CA TYR A 2 -3.61 -18.16 51.05
C TYR A 2 -2.59 -17.17 50.49
N LEU A 3 -1.46 -16.98 51.14
CA LEU A 3 -0.40 -16.08 50.67
C LEU A 3 0.25 -16.57 49.37
N VAL A 4 0.48 -17.88 49.23
CA VAL A 4 1.01 -18.48 48.00
C VAL A 4 0.00 -18.36 46.86
N ILE A 5 -1.29 -18.59 47.12
CA ILE A 5 -2.37 -18.43 46.12
C ILE A 5 -2.44 -16.96 45.68
N GLY A 6 -2.33 -16.01 46.60
CA GLY A 6 -2.31 -14.57 46.27
C GLY A 6 -1.13 -14.16 45.40
N ILE A 7 0.08 -14.68 45.68
CA ILE A 7 1.26 -14.42 44.90
C ILE A 7 1.13 -15.00 43.48
N VAL A 8 0.70 -16.26 43.36
CA VAL A 8 0.50 -16.90 42.03
C VAL A 8 -0.56 -16.16 41.24
N PHE A 9 -1.67 -15.77 41.90
CA PHE A 9 -2.73 -15.00 41.24
C PHE A 9 -2.23 -13.63 40.77
N ALA A 10 -1.43 -12.92 41.56
CA ALA A 10 -0.83 -11.65 41.15
C ALA A 10 0.14 -11.83 40.00
N PHE A 11 0.95 -12.90 39.97
CA PHE A 11 1.90 -13.20 38.90
C PHE A 11 1.23 -13.55 37.58
N ILE A 12 -0.01 -14.05 37.58
CA ILE A 12 -0.75 -14.35 36.36
C ILE A 12 -1.65 -13.17 35.98
N LEU A 13 -2.39 -12.62 36.95
CA LEU A 13 -3.37 -11.59 36.69
C LEU A 13 -2.74 -10.26 36.26
N LEU A 14 -1.64 -9.83 36.89
CA LEU A 14 -1.00 -8.56 36.58
C LEU A 14 -0.44 -8.50 35.13
N PRO A 15 0.35 -9.49 34.66
CA PRO A 15 0.78 -9.53 33.27
C PRO A 15 -0.39 -9.61 32.28
N PHE A 16 -1.47 -10.33 32.61
CA PHE A 16 -2.65 -10.43 31.79
C PHE A 16 -3.39 -9.08 31.67
N LEU A 17 -3.55 -8.36 32.79
CA LEU A 17 -4.13 -7.01 32.76
C LEU A 17 -3.27 -6.01 31.99
N LEU A 18 -1.94 -6.07 32.13
CA LEU A 18 -1.01 -5.25 31.36
C LEU A 18 -1.10 -5.56 29.86
N PHE A 19 -1.21 -6.83 29.50
CA PHE A 19 -1.41 -7.24 28.10
C PHE A 19 -2.74 -6.71 27.54
N LEU A 20 -3.83 -6.85 28.28
CA LEU A 20 -5.14 -6.31 27.86
C LEU A 20 -5.12 -4.79 27.75
N SER A 21 -4.48 -4.09 28.68
CA SER A 21 -4.35 -2.63 28.61
C SER A 21 -3.51 -2.19 27.39
N GLY A 22 -2.46 -2.94 27.08
CA GLY A 22 -1.64 -2.73 25.87
C GLY A 22 -2.45 -2.88 24.59
N ILE A 23 -3.26 -3.95 24.48
CA ILE A 23 -4.17 -4.16 23.35
C ILE A 23 -5.17 -3.01 23.25
N PHE A 24 -5.76 -2.59 24.37
CA PHE A 24 -6.73 -1.50 24.39
C PHE A 24 -6.12 -0.17 23.94
N LEU A 25 -4.89 0.14 24.37
CA LEU A 25 -4.16 1.36 23.96
C LEU A 25 -3.86 1.32 22.45
N ILE A 26 -3.40 0.17 21.91
CA ILE A 26 -3.13 0.01 20.48
C ILE A 26 -4.44 0.17 19.69
N TYR A 27 -5.52 -0.46 20.13
CA TYR A 27 -6.82 -0.38 19.46
C TYR A 27 -7.32 1.07 19.38
N ASN A 28 -7.21 1.85 20.45
CA ASN A 28 -7.62 3.25 20.48
C ASN A 28 -6.68 4.18 19.66
N ALA A 29 -5.46 3.73 19.37
CA ALA A 29 -4.53 4.46 18.50
C ALA A 29 -4.76 4.21 17.01
N ILE A 30 -5.59 3.19 16.65
CA ILE A 30 -5.93 2.89 15.26
C ILE A 30 -7.00 3.86 14.78
N ILE A 31 -6.67 4.61 13.74
CA ILE A 31 -7.63 5.46 13.04
C ILE A 31 -8.00 4.77 11.73
N LEU A 32 -9.29 4.48 11.56
CA LEU A 32 -9.80 3.80 10.39
C LEU A 32 -10.15 4.84 9.30
N GLU A 33 -9.61 4.61 8.09
CA GLU A 33 -10.00 5.32 6.88
C GLU A 33 -10.81 4.33 6.02
N ASP A 34 -12.09 4.58 5.82
CA ASP A 34 -13.06 3.68 5.16
C ASP A 34 -13.74 4.30 3.92
N GLN A 35 -13.37 5.51 3.53
CA GLN A 35 -14.04 6.25 2.46
C GLN A 35 -13.32 6.15 1.12
N SER A 36 -12.07 5.73 1.09
CA SER A 36 -11.28 5.65 -0.13
C SER A 36 -11.71 4.49 -1.03
N ARG A 37 -11.77 4.77 -2.34
CA ARG A 37 -12.04 3.78 -3.39
C ARG A 37 -10.81 3.45 -4.23
N THR A 38 -9.81 4.30 -4.18
CA THR A 38 -8.57 4.18 -4.94
C THR A 38 -7.35 4.28 -4.04
N THR A 39 -6.21 3.72 -4.47
CA THR A 39 -4.94 3.84 -3.74
C THR A 39 -4.53 5.31 -3.53
N TYR A 40 -4.81 6.17 -4.52
CA TYR A 40 -4.52 7.59 -4.42
C TYR A 40 -5.35 8.27 -3.33
N GLU A 41 -6.66 7.99 -3.29
CA GLU A 41 -7.56 8.53 -2.25
C GLU A 41 -7.19 8.02 -0.87
N SER A 42 -6.86 6.73 -0.74
CA SER A 42 -6.41 6.16 0.53
C SER A 42 -5.20 6.88 1.09
N LEU A 43 -4.18 7.14 0.26
CA LEU A 43 -3.01 7.90 0.67
C LEU A 43 -3.35 9.36 1.00
N LEU A 44 -4.22 9.99 0.20
CA LEU A 44 -4.63 11.38 0.43
C LEU A 44 -5.40 11.54 1.75
N PHE A 45 -6.33 10.65 2.04
CA PHE A 45 -7.12 10.70 3.26
C PHE A 45 -6.29 10.33 4.48
N SER A 46 -5.44 9.30 4.37
CA SER A 46 -4.49 8.94 5.43
C SER A 46 -3.51 10.09 5.74
N LYS A 47 -3.04 10.80 4.71
CA LYS A 47 -2.22 12.01 4.90
C LYS A 47 -2.97 13.07 5.70
N LYS A 48 -4.19 13.40 5.30
CA LYS A 48 -5.02 14.40 6.01
C LYS A 48 -5.28 14.01 7.47
N LEU A 49 -5.48 12.72 7.76
CA LEU A 49 -5.64 12.22 9.11
C LEU A 49 -4.34 12.32 9.90
N GLY A 50 -3.21 11.93 9.32
CA GLY A 50 -1.90 12.01 9.95
C GLY A 50 -1.47 13.45 10.26
N GLU A 51 -1.67 14.38 9.34
CA GLU A 51 -1.32 15.80 9.52
C GLU A 51 -2.16 16.50 10.61
N LYS A 52 -3.38 16.02 10.87
CA LYS A 52 -4.20 16.51 12.01
C LYS A 52 -3.61 16.12 13.36
N LEU A 53 -2.88 15.02 13.41
CA LEU A 53 -2.30 14.49 14.65
C LEU A 53 -0.88 15.01 14.89
N VAL A 54 -0.07 15.09 13.84
CA VAL A 54 1.34 15.49 13.91
C VAL A 54 1.69 16.36 12.71
N ALA A 55 2.07 17.61 12.95
CA ALA A 55 2.30 18.62 11.92
C ALA A 55 3.47 18.31 10.95
N SER A 56 4.41 17.43 11.32
CA SER A 56 5.54 17.00 10.47
C SER A 56 5.67 15.49 10.49
N SER A 57 4.73 14.79 9.87
CA SER A 57 4.70 13.33 9.88
C SER A 57 5.60 12.74 8.81
N GLN A 58 6.45 11.79 9.22
CA GLN A 58 7.01 10.79 8.31
C GLN A 58 6.06 9.59 8.26
N PHE A 59 5.84 9.05 7.08
CA PHE A 59 4.88 7.97 6.88
C PHE A 59 5.62 6.66 6.57
N LEU A 60 5.18 5.57 7.19
CA LEU A 60 5.56 4.23 6.78
C LEU A 60 4.34 3.55 6.14
N PHE A 61 4.46 3.21 4.85
CA PHE A 61 3.40 2.54 4.12
C PHE A 61 3.61 1.03 4.22
N VAL A 62 2.75 0.35 4.95
CA VAL A 62 2.78 -1.11 5.05
C VAL A 62 1.70 -1.69 4.14
N THR A 63 2.11 -2.44 3.13
CA THR A 63 1.20 -3.04 2.14
C THR A 63 1.77 -4.35 1.59
N ASN A 64 1.03 -5.06 0.76
CA ASN A 64 1.53 -6.27 0.11
C ASN A 64 2.69 -5.95 -0.86
N ASP A 65 3.66 -6.85 -0.99
CA ASP A 65 4.87 -6.67 -1.82
C ASP A 65 4.55 -6.17 -3.23
N TYR A 66 3.59 -6.78 -3.92
CA TYR A 66 3.18 -6.39 -5.27
C TYR A 66 2.56 -4.99 -5.36
N HIS A 67 2.10 -4.44 -4.24
CA HIS A 67 1.41 -3.14 -4.19
C HIS A 67 2.33 -1.98 -3.78
N VAL A 68 3.50 -2.27 -3.20
CA VAL A 68 4.48 -1.27 -2.75
C VAL A 68 4.86 -0.31 -3.87
N PHE A 69 5.14 -0.82 -5.07
CA PHE A 69 5.50 0.00 -6.22
C PHE A 69 4.43 1.06 -6.55
N ARG A 70 3.16 0.67 -6.56
CA ARG A 70 2.06 1.60 -6.82
C ARG A 70 1.97 2.67 -5.73
N THR A 71 2.03 2.28 -4.46
CA THR A 71 1.99 3.20 -3.32
C THR A 71 3.15 4.19 -3.37
N SER A 72 4.38 3.71 -3.61
CA SER A 72 5.57 4.53 -3.72
C SER A 72 5.54 5.52 -4.90
N THR A 73 4.78 5.23 -5.96
CA THR A 73 4.62 6.18 -7.08
C THR A 73 3.63 7.31 -6.78
N TYR A 74 2.68 7.10 -5.87
CA TYR A 74 1.69 8.13 -5.50
C TYR A 74 2.13 8.98 -4.31
N ALA A 75 2.85 8.43 -3.35
CA ALA A 75 3.27 9.14 -2.14
C ALA A 75 4.03 10.45 -2.44
N PRO A 76 5.05 10.50 -3.32
CA PRO A 76 5.73 11.73 -3.67
C PRO A 76 4.82 12.78 -4.34
N LYS A 77 3.85 12.33 -5.16
CA LYS A 77 2.88 13.23 -5.83
C LYS A 77 1.98 13.95 -4.83
N LEU A 78 1.75 13.35 -3.68
CA LEU A 78 1.02 13.92 -2.57
C LEU A 78 1.91 14.71 -1.61
N GLY A 79 3.22 14.81 -1.88
CA GLY A 79 4.18 15.44 -0.99
C GLY A 79 4.36 14.69 0.35
N MET A 80 4.08 13.39 0.37
CA MET A 80 4.30 12.55 1.54
C MET A 80 5.75 12.08 1.58
N LYS A 81 6.42 12.30 2.72
CA LYS A 81 7.76 11.77 2.98
C LYS A 81 7.62 10.47 3.73
N GLY A 82 8.14 9.37 3.18
CA GLY A 82 8.05 8.07 3.82
C GLY A 82 8.50 6.92 2.94
N ASP A 83 8.65 5.77 3.56
CA ASP A 83 9.12 4.55 2.93
C ASP A 83 8.00 3.51 2.84
N GLY A 84 8.09 2.64 1.84
CA GLY A 84 7.16 1.53 1.64
C GLY A 84 7.74 0.22 2.16
N LEU A 85 7.01 -0.47 3.02
CA LEU A 85 7.35 -1.80 3.50
C LEU A 85 6.37 -2.83 2.93
N GLY A 86 6.91 -3.82 2.21
CA GLY A 86 6.14 -4.92 1.67
C GLY A 86 5.90 -6.02 2.70
N CYS A 87 4.69 -6.56 2.72
CA CYS A 87 4.33 -7.74 3.50
C CYS A 87 4.17 -8.94 2.57
N ARG A 88 4.66 -10.10 3.02
CA ARG A 88 4.56 -11.35 2.26
C ARG A 88 3.11 -11.72 2.01
N THR A 89 2.78 -11.95 0.75
CA THR A 89 1.46 -12.37 0.30
C THR A 89 1.39 -13.89 0.14
N ALA A 90 0.24 -14.48 0.41
CA ALA A 90 0.03 -15.92 0.18
C ALA A 90 0.23 -16.25 -1.30
N GLY A 91 1.01 -17.33 -1.59
CA GLY A 91 1.48 -17.67 -2.93
C GLY A 91 0.38 -17.86 -3.97
N TYR A 92 -0.78 -18.38 -3.56
CA TYR A 92 -1.93 -18.58 -4.46
C TYR A 92 -2.55 -17.28 -4.96
N TYR A 93 -2.35 -16.17 -4.25
CA TYR A 93 -2.91 -14.87 -4.60
C TYR A 93 -1.99 -14.06 -5.53
N ILE A 94 -0.71 -14.37 -5.55
CA ILE A 94 0.32 -13.61 -6.28
C ILE A 94 0.00 -13.48 -7.78
N PRO A 95 -0.37 -14.55 -8.53
CA PRO A 95 -0.60 -14.43 -9.96
C PRO A 95 -1.72 -13.44 -10.32
N SER A 96 -2.85 -13.51 -9.61
CA SER A 96 -3.98 -12.61 -9.86
C SER A 96 -3.67 -11.16 -9.47
N ALA A 97 -2.91 -10.97 -8.40
CA ALA A 97 -2.45 -9.68 -7.94
C ALA A 97 -1.51 -9.03 -8.97
N PHE A 98 -0.54 -9.77 -9.50
CA PHE A 98 0.38 -9.28 -10.54
C PHE A 98 -0.36 -8.88 -11.82
N ILE A 99 -1.29 -9.69 -12.30
CA ILE A 99 -2.11 -9.37 -13.48
C ILE A 99 -2.85 -8.05 -13.26
N ARG A 100 -3.47 -7.86 -12.10
CA ARG A 100 -4.18 -6.63 -11.77
C ARG A 100 -3.26 -5.41 -11.76
N GLU A 101 -2.07 -5.52 -11.16
CA GLU A 101 -1.09 -4.44 -11.12
C GLU A 101 -0.54 -4.14 -12.52
N PHE A 102 -0.28 -5.17 -13.32
CA PHE A 102 0.16 -5.02 -14.71
C PHE A 102 -0.89 -4.29 -15.56
N VAL A 103 -2.15 -4.70 -15.48
CA VAL A 103 -3.25 -4.01 -16.19
C VAL A 103 -3.34 -2.54 -15.77
N ALA A 104 -3.25 -2.25 -14.47
CA ALA A 104 -3.27 -0.88 -13.96
C ALA A 104 -2.09 -0.04 -14.49
N LEU A 105 -0.91 -0.64 -14.63
CA LEU A 105 0.26 -0.01 -15.23
C LEU A 105 0.05 0.26 -16.73
N CYS A 106 -0.48 -0.70 -17.48
CA CYS A 106 -0.82 -0.55 -18.90
C CYS A 106 -1.82 0.59 -19.13
N VAL A 107 -2.87 0.67 -18.31
CA VAL A 107 -3.85 1.77 -18.40
C VAL A 107 -3.19 3.12 -18.11
N LYS A 108 -2.27 3.18 -17.15
CA LYS A 108 -1.53 4.41 -16.83
C LYS A 108 -0.60 4.85 -17.97
N LEU A 109 0.00 3.88 -18.67
CA LEU A 109 0.96 4.13 -19.77
C LEU A 109 0.31 4.06 -21.16
N LYS A 110 -1.03 4.02 -21.25
CA LYS A 110 -1.75 3.84 -22.54
C LYS A 110 -1.31 4.78 -23.65
N TRP A 111 -1.02 6.05 -23.32
CA TRP A 111 -0.57 7.05 -24.31
C TRP A 111 0.82 6.75 -24.86
N LEU A 112 1.71 6.21 -24.01
CA LEU A 112 3.04 5.77 -24.44
C LEU A 112 2.93 4.58 -25.39
N PHE A 113 2.10 3.59 -25.05
CA PHE A 113 1.85 2.46 -25.95
C PHE A 113 1.22 2.89 -27.26
N MET A 114 0.22 3.78 -27.23
CA MET A 114 -0.39 4.33 -28.45
C MET A 114 0.65 5.04 -29.35
N PHE A 115 1.56 5.79 -28.76
CA PHE A 115 2.64 6.45 -29.51
C PHE A 115 3.55 5.42 -30.20
N PHE A 116 3.98 4.38 -29.52
CA PHE A 116 4.82 3.32 -30.09
C PHE A 116 4.08 2.52 -31.17
N TYR A 117 2.80 2.22 -30.98
CA TYR A 117 1.99 1.57 -32.03
C TYR A 117 1.81 2.45 -33.26
N ALA A 118 1.61 3.75 -33.11
CA ALA A 118 1.53 4.69 -34.23
C ALA A 118 2.86 4.75 -34.99
N LEU A 119 3.99 4.77 -34.29
CA LEU A 119 5.32 4.77 -34.90
C LEU A 119 5.59 3.46 -35.67
N LEU A 120 5.24 2.31 -35.09
CA LEU A 120 5.36 1.01 -35.74
C LEU A 120 4.48 0.94 -36.99
N PHE A 121 3.24 1.39 -36.90
CA PHE A 121 2.32 1.45 -38.04
C PHE A 121 2.85 2.32 -39.16
N LEU A 122 3.39 3.50 -38.84
CA LEU A 122 4.03 4.38 -39.81
C LEU A 122 5.22 3.71 -40.48
N ALA A 123 6.09 3.04 -39.73
CA ALA A 123 7.23 2.31 -40.26
C ALA A 123 6.82 1.20 -41.24
N LEU A 124 5.75 0.44 -40.90
CA LEU A 124 5.19 -0.58 -41.77
C LEU A 124 4.60 0.00 -43.06
N LEU A 125 3.92 1.16 -43.00
CA LEU A 125 3.41 1.86 -44.19
C LEU A 125 4.52 2.34 -45.10
N LEU A 126 5.62 2.87 -44.54
CA LEU A 126 6.77 3.30 -45.31
C LEU A 126 7.49 2.10 -45.96
N SER A 127 7.64 1.00 -45.25
CA SER A 127 8.21 -0.24 -45.78
C SER A 127 7.33 -0.83 -46.91
N TYR A 128 6.01 -0.81 -46.74
CA TYR A 128 5.08 -1.28 -47.76
C TYR A 128 5.19 -0.45 -49.07
N LYS A 129 5.30 0.87 -48.97
CA LYS A 129 5.53 1.74 -50.14
C LYS A 129 6.89 1.49 -50.78
N GLY A 130 7.95 1.17 -50.00
CA GLY A 130 9.27 0.83 -50.50
C GLY A 130 9.38 -0.53 -51.21
N ILE A 131 8.44 -1.47 -50.96
CA ILE A 131 8.37 -2.76 -51.63
C ILE A 131 7.64 -2.70 -52.97
N LEU A 132 6.85 -1.66 -53.18
CA LEU A 132 6.06 -1.48 -54.40
C LEU A 132 6.76 -0.60 -55.45
N TRP A 133 8.00 -0.23 -55.20
CA TRP A 133 8.94 0.43 -56.13
C TRP A 133 10.19 -0.47 -56.28
#